data_3df56aa4a64c4ee3a7b935b9999f1d5c
#
_entry.id   3df56aa4a64c4ee3a7b935b9999f1d5c
#
_cell.length_a   1.000
_cell.length_b   1.000
_cell.length_c   1.000
_cell.angle_alpha   90.00
_cell.angle_beta   90.00
_cell.angle_gamma   90.00
#
_symmetry.space_group_name_H-M   'P 1'
#
loop_
_entity.id
_entity.type
_entity.pdbx_description
1 polymer ?
#
loop_
_entity_poly.entity_id
_entity_poly.type
_entity_poly.pdbx_seq_one_letter_code
_entity_poly.pdbx_strand_id
1 'polypeptide(L)'
;MTFVEDFLSRYTFSYNSRNPKSLLLGLGIKDTEGAKRAIRLGADPKYFQIYMAYNDKAKLITRVMQFNTDKYGVRLTFQNGLSVKLSPKIIAETADDFFDMLDQWFIVTVEKDEIGILVKSVKPVKPRIDVQIDEDFLKKVEAEVPLYIFLIASFGYKIPDKTEYNVYRDYILGRFIHLFRPSSNIPLHVTELSNRGTGKTTTFLIMRDFLGYYYTTEPPTLPFLVYDSKTKQQGIVATKNGIIFDEVQDWSGDRVKAILSVLDTGMENCTWNRSVSGSSETINRCIPIVFLGNENYISIDFYRAPSSLEQYIAEKSSMLEEVLLNKYPDIFPTKAFLDRFARIAVGNNFPSFTETITGKVLFPTILRKLIREIQKRIDRESPLKNDYEGRTRRRVEDVGQVLKGLGVDLDKPELVYAWTRFVGVQ
;
A
#
# COMPACT_ATOMS: atom_id res chain seq x y z
N MET A 1 29.94 10.02 -10.69
CA MET A 1 28.78 9.25 -10.21
C MET A 1 28.65 9.58 -8.74
N THR A 2 27.51 10.14 -8.35
CA THR A 2 27.23 10.49 -6.95
C THR A 2 27.02 9.23 -6.12
N PHE A 3 27.01 9.33 -4.79
CA PHE A 3 26.72 8.20 -3.91
C PHE A 3 25.34 7.59 -4.18
N VAL A 4 24.33 8.47 -4.39
CA VAL A 4 22.95 8.05 -4.67
C VAL A 4 22.84 7.33 -6.03
N GLU A 5 23.48 7.86 -7.09
CA GLU A 5 23.49 7.21 -8.40
C GLU A 5 24.19 5.85 -8.37
N ASP A 6 25.35 5.76 -7.71
CA ASP A 6 26.08 4.50 -7.56
C ASP A 6 25.24 3.47 -6.79
N PHE A 7 24.63 3.89 -5.68
CA PHE A 7 23.77 3.03 -4.87
C PHE A 7 22.57 2.49 -5.68
N LEU A 8 21.82 3.37 -6.33
CA LEU A 8 20.66 2.97 -7.15
C LEU A 8 21.10 2.06 -8.32
N SER A 9 22.25 2.32 -8.95
CA SER A 9 22.75 1.48 -10.05
C SER A 9 23.04 0.05 -9.61
N ARG A 10 23.55 -0.16 -8.40
CA ARG A 10 23.93 -1.48 -7.86
C ARG A 10 22.75 -2.25 -7.27
N TYR A 11 21.79 -1.54 -6.66
CA TYR A 11 20.77 -2.17 -5.81
C TYR A 11 19.34 -2.05 -6.35
N THR A 12 19.17 -1.71 -7.62
CA THR A 12 17.89 -1.73 -8.31
C THR A 12 17.80 -2.86 -9.33
N PHE A 13 16.57 -3.24 -9.64
CA PHE A 13 16.25 -4.17 -10.73
C PHE A 13 15.10 -3.61 -11.57
N SER A 14 15.03 -4.01 -12.83
CA SER A 14 13.93 -3.62 -13.73
C SER A 14 12.64 -4.33 -13.33
N TYR A 15 11.63 -3.58 -12.93
CA TYR A 15 10.32 -4.09 -12.54
C TYR A 15 9.30 -3.92 -13.65
N ASN A 16 8.57 -4.99 -13.91
CA ASN A 16 7.40 -4.99 -14.78
C ASN A 16 6.37 -5.97 -14.20
N SER A 17 5.25 -5.47 -13.73
CA SER A 17 4.20 -6.27 -13.07
C SER A 17 3.60 -7.38 -13.93
N ARG A 18 3.72 -7.27 -15.25
CA ARG A 18 3.24 -8.29 -16.20
C ARG A 18 4.27 -9.37 -16.52
N ASN A 19 5.51 -9.22 -16.04
CA ASN A 19 6.61 -10.14 -16.35
C ASN A 19 7.01 -10.96 -15.11
N PRO A 20 6.71 -12.27 -15.05
CA PRO A 20 7.09 -13.13 -13.93
C PRO A 20 8.59 -13.12 -13.62
N LYS A 21 9.46 -12.92 -14.63
CA LYS A 21 10.90 -12.80 -14.46
C LYS A 21 11.26 -11.62 -13.54
N SER A 22 10.58 -10.50 -13.72
CA SER A 22 10.77 -9.30 -12.90
C SER A 22 10.44 -9.57 -11.42
N LEU A 23 9.33 -10.27 -11.16
CA LEU A 23 8.94 -10.66 -9.81
C LEU A 23 9.97 -11.62 -9.19
N LEU A 24 10.40 -12.65 -9.93
CA LEU A 24 11.43 -13.60 -9.45
C LEU A 24 12.72 -12.88 -9.08
N LEU A 25 13.16 -11.95 -9.92
CA LEU A 25 14.37 -11.17 -9.68
C LEU A 25 14.26 -10.34 -8.40
N GLY A 26 13.15 -9.62 -8.20
CA GLY A 26 12.86 -8.87 -6.97
C GLY A 26 12.81 -9.73 -5.72
N LEU A 27 12.33 -10.97 -5.84
CA LEU A 27 12.31 -11.95 -4.76
C LEU A 27 13.67 -12.65 -4.53
N GLY A 28 14.69 -12.35 -5.34
CA GLY A 28 16.00 -13.00 -5.26
C GLY A 28 15.98 -14.49 -5.67
N ILE A 29 14.99 -14.87 -6.48
CA ILE A 29 14.81 -16.23 -6.98
C ILE A 29 15.37 -16.33 -8.40
N LYS A 30 16.19 -17.35 -8.66
CA LYS A 30 16.75 -17.58 -9.99
C LYS A 30 15.65 -17.79 -11.03
N ASP A 31 15.74 -17.05 -12.15
CA ASP A 31 14.82 -17.18 -13.28
C ASP A 31 15.00 -18.52 -13.97
N THR A 32 14.07 -19.42 -13.74
CA THR A 32 13.99 -20.75 -14.38
C THR A 32 12.55 -21.01 -14.80
N GLU A 33 12.35 -21.88 -15.76
CA GLU A 33 10.99 -22.30 -16.15
C GLU A 33 10.22 -22.93 -14.98
N GLY A 34 10.91 -23.65 -14.10
CA GLY A 34 10.33 -24.19 -12.87
C GLY A 34 9.85 -23.09 -11.90
N ALA A 35 10.63 -22.01 -11.75
CA ALA A 35 10.26 -20.87 -10.90
C ALA A 35 9.09 -20.06 -11.49
N LYS A 36 9.07 -19.81 -12.80
CA LYS A 36 7.94 -19.17 -13.49
C LYS A 36 6.65 -19.98 -13.35
N ARG A 37 6.76 -21.32 -13.51
CA ARG A 37 5.64 -22.24 -13.28
C ARG A 37 5.17 -22.16 -11.83
N ALA A 38 6.06 -22.13 -10.86
CA ALA A 38 5.73 -22.06 -9.44
C ALA A 38 4.96 -20.78 -9.09
N ILE A 39 5.32 -19.61 -9.65
CA ILE A 39 4.55 -18.36 -9.50
C ILE A 39 3.15 -18.51 -10.11
N ARG A 40 3.05 -19.04 -11.33
CA ARG A 40 1.76 -19.22 -11.99
C ARG A 40 0.84 -20.17 -11.20
N LEU A 41 1.38 -21.27 -10.71
CA LEU A 41 0.66 -22.20 -9.84
C LEU A 41 0.20 -21.54 -8.53
N GLY A 42 0.99 -20.64 -7.98
CA GLY A 42 0.67 -19.90 -6.78
C GLY A 42 -0.34 -18.76 -6.94
N ALA A 43 -0.55 -18.28 -8.18
CA ALA A 43 -1.41 -17.13 -8.48
C ALA A 43 -2.75 -17.51 -9.15
N ASP A 44 -2.77 -18.55 -9.98
CA ASP A 44 -3.91 -18.92 -10.83
C ASP A 44 -4.58 -20.21 -10.35
N PRO A 45 -5.80 -20.12 -9.78
CA PRO A 45 -6.53 -21.28 -9.25
C PRO A 45 -6.81 -22.36 -10.31
N LYS A 46 -7.21 -21.94 -11.51
CA LYS A 46 -7.53 -22.87 -12.61
C LYS A 46 -6.31 -23.63 -13.10
N TYR A 47 -5.20 -22.89 -13.27
CA TYR A 47 -3.94 -23.49 -13.69
C TYR A 47 -3.42 -24.47 -12.64
N PHE A 48 -3.55 -24.16 -11.34
CA PHE A 48 -3.18 -25.05 -10.24
C PHE A 48 -4.01 -26.33 -10.26
N GLN A 49 -5.34 -26.23 -10.39
CA GLN A 49 -6.24 -27.40 -10.44
C GLN A 49 -5.90 -28.31 -11.61
N ILE A 50 -5.72 -27.74 -12.82
CA ILE A 50 -5.34 -28.51 -14.01
C ILE A 50 -3.99 -29.19 -13.78
N TYR A 51 -2.99 -28.48 -13.27
CA TYR A 51 -1.66 -29.04 -13.04
C TYR A 51 -1.71 -30.24 -12.07
N MET A 52 -2.44 -30.11 -10.94
CA MET A 52 -2.59 -31.16 -9.93
C MET A 52 -3.45 -32.35 -10.40
N ALA A 53 -4.24 -32.18 -11.46
CA ALA A 53 -4.95 -33.32 -12.06
C ALA A 53 -3.98 -34.32 -12.73
N TYR A 54 -2.83 -33.83 -13.23
CA TYR A 54 -1.85 -34.65 -13.96
C TYR A 54 -0.52 -34.85 -13.21
N ASN A 55 -0.35 -34.24 -12.03
CA ASN A 55 0.90 -34.30 -11.27
C ASN A 55 0.62 -34.51 -9.79
N ASP A 56 1.38 -35.38 -9.15
CA ASP A 56 1.24 -35.68 -7.74
C ASP A 56 1.93 -34.67 -6.82
N LYS A 57 2.84 -33.87 -7.36
CA LYS A 57 3.61 -32.89 -6.59
C LYS A 57 3.68 -31.54 -7.29
N ALA A 58 3.60 -30.46 -6.51
CA ALA A 58 3.82 -29.12 -7.01
C ALA A 58 4.61 -28.26 -6.01
N LYS A 59 5.37 -27.31 -6.56
CA LYS A 59 6.00 -26.23 -5.82
C LYS A 59 5.36 -24.92 -6.23
N LEU A 60 4.89 -24.15 -5.28
CA LEU A 60 4.18 -22.89 -5.46
C LEU A 60 5.03 -21.76 -4.91
N ILE A 61 5.00 -20.59 -5.58
CA ILE A 61 5.45 -19.31 -5.02
C ILE A 61 4.20 -18.45 -4.90
N THR A 62 3.76 -18.15 -3.68
CA THR A 62 2.45 -17.58 -3.41
C THR A 62 2.43 -16.73 -2.16
N ARG A 63 1.31 -16.04 -1.92
CA ARG A 63 1.06 -15.22 -0.72
C ARG A 63 -0.13 -15.73 0.06
N VAL A 64 -0.11 -15.55 1.37
CA VAL A 64 -1.27 -15.81 2.23
C VAL A 64 -2.31 -14.69 2.01
N MET A 65 -3.55 -15.07 1.81
CA MET A 65 -4.68 -14.15 1.67
C MET A 65 -5.57 -14.13 2.91
N GLN A 66 -5.78 -15.31 3.50
CA GLN A 66 -6.58 -15.46 4.70
C GLN A 66 -5.93 -16.49 5.63
N PHE A 67 -6.18 -16.39 6.92
CA PHE A 67 -5.78 -17.41 7.88
C PHE A 67 -6.82 -17.60 9.00
N ASN A 68 -6.76 -18.74 9.66
CA ASN A 68 -7.48 -19.03 10.89
C ASN A 68 -6.57 -19.79 11.86
N THR A 69 -6.69 -19.48 13.13
CA THR A 69 -6.08 -20.24 14.24
C THR A 69 -7.17 -20.79 15.12
N ASP A 70 -7.18 -22.09 15.32
CA ASP A 70 -8.09 -22.76 16.24
C ASP A 70 -7.33 -23.78 17.09
N LYS A 71 -8.03 -24.47 18.00
CA LYS A 71 -7.45 -25.53 18.84
C LYS A 71 -6.86 -26.70 18.05
N TYR A 72 -7.11 -26.77 16.77
CA TYR A 72 -6.63 -27.85 15.88
C TYR A 72 -5.45 -27.39 14.99
N GLY A 73 -5.02 -26.13 15.10
CA GLY A 73 -3.86 -25.59 14.39
C GLY A 73 -4.14 -24.33 13.56
N VAL A 74 -3.30 -24.10 12.57
CA VAL A 74 -3.38 -22.97 11.66
C VAL A 74 -3.85 -23.43 10.28
N ARG A 75 -4.86 -22.75 9.74
CA ARG A 75 -5.32 -22.93 8.36
C ARG A 75 -4.97 -21.67 7.56
N LEU A 76 -4.36 -21.84 6.40
CA LEU A 76 -4.02 -20.77 5.47
C LEU A 76 -4.78 -20.93 4.17
N THR A 77 -5.22 -19.79 3.60
CA THR A 77 -5.68 -19.71 2.21
C THR A 77 -4.71 -18.86 1.41
N PHE A 78 -4.15 -19.46 0.37
CA PHE A 78 -3.18 -18.81 -0.52
C PHE A 78 -3.87 -18.06 -1.67
N GLN A 79 -3.10 -17.27 -2.41
CA GLN A 79 -3.58 -16.44 -3.51
C GLN A 79 -4.32 -17.23 -4.61
N ASN A 80 -3.92 -18.48 -4.86
CA ASN A 80 -4.56 -19.39 -5.80
C ASN A 80 -5.82 -20.09 -5.24
N GLY A 81 -6.32 -19.68 -4.07
CA GLY A 81 -7.49 -20.26 -3.42
C GLY A 81 -7.22 -21.60 -2.71
N LEU A 82 -5.99 -22.14 -2.76
CA LEU A 82 -5.64 -23.34 -2.01
C LEU A 82 -5.75 -23.05 -0.51
N SER A 83 -6.67 -23.75 0.17
CA SER A 83 -6.83 -23.67 1.63
C SER A 83 -6.25 -24.93 2.27
N VAL A 84 -5.29 -24.74 3.17
CA VAL A 84 -4.55 -25.84 3.79
C VAL A 84 -4.47 -25.69 5.29
N LYS A 85 -4.49 -26.82 6.00
CA LYS A 85 -4.18 -26.87 7.43
C LYS A 85 -2.71 -27.18 7.60
N LEU A 86 -2.02 -26.36 8.39
CA LEU A 86 -0.63 -26.60 8.73
C LEU A 86 -0.52 -27.64 9.83
N SER A 87 0.40 -28.59 9.68
CA SER A 87 0.72 -29.54 10.75
C SER A 87 1.45 -28.83 11.90
N PRO A 88 1.32 -29.34 13.15
CA PRO A 88 2.07 -28.79 14.29
C PRO A 88 3.59 -28.72 14.05
N LYS A 89 4.14 -29.66 13.29
CA LYS A 89 5.55 -29.66 12.92
C LYS A 89 5.91 -28.45 12.05
N ILE A 90 5.12 -28.15 11.01
CA ILE A 90 5.36 -27.00 10.15
C ILE A 90 5.22 -25.69 10.95
N ILE A 91 4.24 -25.63 11.85
CA ILE A 91 4.05 -24.46 12.73
C ILE A 91 5.28 -24.28 13.63
N ALA A 92 5.78 -25.33 14.28
CA ALA A 92 6.95 -25.28 15.15
C ALA A 92 8.25 -24.85 14.40
N GLU A 93 8.41 -25.32 13.15
CA GLU A 93 9.57 -24.96 12.31
C GLU A 93 9.53 -23.49 11.80
N THR A 94 8.37 -22.84 11.86
CA THR A 94 8.16 -21.51 11.28
C THR A 94 7.64 -20.47 12.28
N ALA A 95 7.38 -20.87 13.55
CA ALA A 95 6.55 -20.13 14.51
C ALA A 95 7.09 -18.73 14.85
N ASP A 96 8.40 -18.57 15.02
CA ASP A 96 8.97 -17.30 15.50
C ASP A 96 8.84 -16.15 14.52
N ASP A 97 8.72 -16.44 13.22
CA ASP A 97 8.66 -15.43 12.16
C ASP A 97 7.36 -15.49 11.33
N PHE A 98 6.55 -16.55 11.48
CA PHE A 98 5.51 -16.86 10.50
C PHE A 98 4.39 -15.82 10.47
N PHE A 99 3.88 -15.42 11.63
CA PHE A 99 2.80 -14.43 11.71
C PHE A 99 3.24 -13.04 11.30
N ASP A 100 4.51 -12.69 11.60
CA ASP A 100 5.11 -11.42 11.19
C ASP A 100 5.41 -11.36 9.68
N MET A 101 5.27 -12.50 9.00
CA MET A 101 5.60 -12.61 7.58
C MET A 101 4.38 -12.90 6.68
N LEU A 102 3.16 -12.90 7.22
CA LEU A 102 1.93 -13.21 6.45
C LEU A 102 1.73 -12.30 5.22
N ASP A 103 2.31 -11.10 5.25
CA ASP A 103 2.32 -10.13 4.15
C ASP A 103 3.30 -10.48 3.02
N GLN A 104 4.19 -11.46 3.23
CA GLN A 104 5.29 -11.79 2.33
C GLN A 104 4.96 -12.96 1.38
N TRP A 105 5.93 -13.28 0.54
CA TRP A 105 5.88 -14.42 -0.36
C TRP A 105 6.40 -15.69 0.31
N PHE A 106 5.76 -16.81 -0.02
CA PHE A 106 6.11 -18.13 0.47
C PHE A 106 6.40 -19.09 -0.68
N ILE A 107 7.34 -20.00 -0.44
CA ILE A 107 7.53 -21.22 -1.22
C ILE A 107 6.77 -22.33 -0.51
N VAL A 108 5.74 -22.88 -1.16
CA VAL A 108 4.90 -23.93 -0.63
C VAL A 108 5.10 -25.18 -1.48
N THR A 109 5.39 -26.31 -0.84
CA THR A 109 5.44 -27.60 -1.52
C THR A 109 4.20 -28.41 -1.14
N VAL A 110 3.49 -28.87 -2.15
CA VAL A 110 2.29 -29.71 -1.99
C VAL A 110 2.48 -31.05 -2.68
N GLU A 111 1.80 -32.05 -2.13
CA GLU A 111 1.75 -33.42 -2.66
C GLU A 111 0.31 -33.92 -2.61
N LYS A 112 -0.12 -34.62 -3.66
CA LYS A 112 -1.42 -35.26 -3.74
C LYS A 112 -1.32 -36.66 -3.12
N ASP A 113 -2.27 -37.01 -2.28
CA ASP A 113 -2.46 -38.36 -1.79
C ASP A 113 -3.90 -38.82 -2.01
N GLU A 114 -4.27 -39.95 -1.45
CA GLU A 114 -5.61 -40.56 -1.58
C GLU A 114 -6.71 -39.68 -0.94
N ILE A 115 -6.35 -38.81 0.02
CA ILE A 115 -7.29 -37.95 0.77
C ILE A 115 -7.42 -36.58 0.12
N GLY A 116 -6.40 -36.13 -0.66
CA GLY A 116 -6.39 -34.83 -1.30
C GLY A 116 -5.01 -34.19 -1.43
N ILE A 117 -4.93 -32.86 -1.31
CA ILE A 117 -3.68 -32.11 -1.43
C ILE A 117 -3.12 -31.83 -0.04
N LEU A 118 -1.93 -32.36 0.26
CA LEU A 118 -1.19 -32.12 1.49
C LEU A 118 -0.08 -31.11 1.30
N VAL A 119 0.10 -30.21 2.27
CA VAL A 119 1.26 -29.33 2.34
C VAL A 119 2.41 -30.04 3.03
N LYS A 120 3.53 -30.15 2.34
CA LYS A 120 4.77 -30.77 2.86
C LYS A 120 5.71 -29.73 3.47
N SER A 121 5.72 -28.51 2.95
CA SER A 121 6.51 -27.43 3.54
C SER A 121 5.97 -26.06 3.16
N VAL A 122 6.15 -25.08 4.05
CA VAL A 122 5.90 -23.65 3.83
C VAL A 122 7.14 -22.91 4.29
N LYS A 123 7.78 -22.17 3.39
CA LYS A 123 9.00 -21.42 3.69
C LYS A 123 8.87 -19.99 3.18
N PRO A 124 9.16 -18.97 4.01
CA PRO A 124 9.18 -17.59 3.53
C PRO A 124 10.31 -17.41 2.49
N VAL A 125 10.04 -16.57 1.50
CA VAL A 125 11.06 -16.15 0.55
C VAL A 125 11.96 -15.13 1.25
N LYS A 126 13.21 -15.51 1.53
CA LYS A 126 14.21 -14.63 2.15
C LYS A 126 15.22 -14.18 1.06
N PRO A 127 15.15 -12.94 0.57
CA PRO A 127 16.15 -12.41 -0.36
C PRO A 127 17.53 -12.33 0.32
N ARG A 128 18.61 -12.59 -0.45
CA ARG A 128 19.98 -12.70 0.06
C ARG A 128 20.81 -11.41 0.00
N ILE A 129 20.18 -10.28 -0.30
CA ILE A 129 20.91 -9.01 -0.40
C ILE A 129 20.95 -8.35 0.96
N ASP A 130 22.15 -8.26 1.54
CA ASP A 130 22.38 -7.58 2.79
C ASP A 130 23.14 -6.26 2.55
N VAL A 131 22.45 -5.16 2.88
CA VAL A 131 22.99 -3.80 2.83
C VAL A 131 22.57 -3.13 4.12
N GLN A 132 23.51 -2.45 4.76
CA GLN A 132 23.21 -1.66 5.94
C GLN A 132 22.54 -0.35 5.52
N ILE A 133 21.36 -0.10 6.04
CA ILE A 133 20.61 1.15 5.91
C ILE A 133 20.37 1.65 7.33
N ASP A 134 21.06 2.70 7.70
CA ASP A 134 21.02 3.34 9.01
C ASP A 134 20.98 4.86 8.87
N GLU A 135 21.01 5.58 9.98
CA GLU A 135 20.97 7.05 10.00
C GLU A 135 22.14 7.68 9.23
N ASP A 136 23.33 7.07 9.27
CA ASP A 136 24.50 7.59 8.54
C ASP A 136 24.33 7.39 7.02
N PHE A 137 23.67 6.32 6.60
CA PHE A 137 23.25 6.14 5.22
C PHE A 137 22.27 7.25 4.80
N LEU A 138 21.24 7.54 5.62
CA LEU A 138 20.26 8.60 5.31
C LEU A 138 20.94 9.97 5.19
N LYS A 139 21.88 10.30 6.09
CA LYS A 139 22.66 11.55 6.01
C LYS A 139 23.49 11.65 4.72
N LYS A 140 24.10 10.55 4.26
CA LYS A 140 24.83 10.53 2.98
C LYS A 140 23.90 10.78 1.80
N VAL A 141 22.69 10.23 1.82
CA VAL A 141 21.66 10.51 0.82
C VAL A 141 21.29 11.99 0.82
N GLU A 142 21.01 12.55 2.00
CA GLU A 142 20.57 13.94 2.14
C GLU A 142 21.64 14.97 1.77
N ALA A 143 22.91 14.60 1.81
CA ALA A 143 23.99 15.44 1.30
C ALA A 143 23.92 15.67 -0.22
N GLU A 144 23.18 14.83 -0.95
CA GLU A 144 23.07 14.91 -2.41
C GLU A 144 21.65 15.26 -2.87
N VAL A 145 20.62 14.60 -2.29
CA VAL A 145 19.21 14.79 -2.64
C VAL A 145 18.32 14.75 -1.40
N PRO A 146 17.17 15.46 -1.37
CA PRO A 146 16.21 15.32 -0.29
C PRO A 146 15.76 13.87 -0.10
N LEU A 147 15.54 13.45 1.14
CA LEU A 147 15.21 12.06 1.47
C LEU A 147 13.94 11.58 0.76
N TYR A 148 12.92 12.45 0.63
CA TYR A 148 11.70 12.11 -0.10
C TYR A 148 11.96 11.86 -1.60
N ILE A 149 12.91 12.55 -2.23
CA ILE A 149 13.30 12.29 -3.62
C ILE A 149 13.95 10.90 -3.74
N PHE A 150 14.83 10.55 -2.81
CA PHE A 150 15.44 9.22 -2.78
C PHE A 150 14.40 8.11 -2.55
N LEU A 151 13.44 8.33 -1.63
CA LEU A 151 12.33 7.40 -1.42
C LEU A 151 11.54 7.18 -2.73
N ILE A 152 11.14 8.26 -3.40
CA ILE A 152 10.41 8.20 -4.67
C ILE A 152 11.23 7.47 -5.74
N ALA A 153 12.53 7.79 -5.87
CA ALA A 153 13.44 7.12 -6.81
C ALA A 153 13.59 5.62 -6.52
N SER A 154 13.51 5.22 -5.24
CA SER A 154 13.55 3.83 -4.81
C SER A 154 12.38 2.98 -5.34
N PHE A 155 11.28 3.61 -5.74
CA PHE A 155 10.13 2.99 -6.39
C PHE A 155 10.17 3.09 -7.93
N GLY A 156 11.33 3.40 -8.50
CA GLY A 156 11.54 3.39 -9.93
C GLY A 156 11.26 4.73 -10.63
N TYR A 157 11.18 5.81 -9.91
CA TYR A 157 11.13 7.16 -10.49
C TYR A 157 12.54 7.66 -10.82
N LYS A 158 12.62 8.59 -11.75
CA LYS A 158 13.86 9.34 -12.00
C LYS A 158 14.16 10.26 -10.81
N ILE A 159 15.43 10.51 -10.56
CA ILE A 159 15.82 11.64 -9.73
C ILE A 159 15.67 12.89 -10.62
N PRO A 160 14.78 13.83 -10.28
CA PRO A 160 14.57 15.03 -11.08
C PRO A 160 15.67 16.05 -10.87
N ASP A 161 15.71 17.06 -11.71
CA ASP A 161 16.51 18.25 -11.45
C ASP A 161 15.98 19.02 -10.23
N LYS A 162 16.85 19.80 -9.57
CA LYS A 162 16.48 20.53 -8.34
C LYS A 162 15.27 21.46 -8.52
N THR A 163 15.10 22.01 -9.73
CA THR A 163 13.96 22.87 -10.08
C THR A 163 12.62 22.12 -10.07
N GLU A 164 12.64 20.80 -10.21
CA GLU A 164 11.43 19.95 -10.25
C GLU A 164 11.11 19.30 -8.90
N TYR A 165 11.91 19.52 -7.84
CA TYR A 165 11.69 18.90 -6.53
C TYR A 165 10.31 19.21 -5.96
N ASN A 166 9.80 20.42 -6.17
CA ASN A 166 8.45 20.80 -5.75
C ASN A 166 7.36 19.99 -6.47
N VAL A 167 7.54 19.68 -7.76
CA VAL A 167 6.61 18.84 -8.53
C VAL A 167 6.56 17.44 -7.92
N TYR A 168 7.71 16.85 -7.61
CA TYR A 168 7.76 15.53 -6.96
C TYR A 168 7.15 15.54 -5.56
N ARG A 169 7.40 16.59 -4.76
CA ARG A 169 6.78 16.79 -3.46
C ARG A 169 5.25 16.87 -3.56
N ASP A 170 4.75 17.69 -4.46
CA ASP A 170 3.34 18.03 -4.49
C ASP A 170 2.49 16.99 -5.23
N TYR A 171 3.02 16.37 -6.28
CA TYR A 171 2.26 15.41 -7.10
C TYR A 171 2.53 13.95 -6.76
N ILE A 172 3.77 13.58 -6.42
CA ILE A 172 4.17 12.16 -6.34
C ILE A 172 4.32 11.68 -4.89
N LEU A 173 4.89 12.51 -4.00
CA LEU A 173 5.18 12.11 -2.62
C LEU A 173 3.93 11.60 -1.87
N GLY A 174 2.76 12.15 -2.18
CA GLY A 174 1.50 11.74 -1.57
C GLY A 174 1.21 10.26 -1.69
N ARG A 175 1.74 9.58 -2.73
CA ARG A 175 1.60 8.14 -2.94
C ARG A 175 2.35 7.29 -1.91
N PHE A 176 3.20 7.89 -1.10
CA PHE A 176 4.12 7.17 -0.21
C PHE A 176 3.90 7.44 1.28
N ILE A 177 3.20 8.51 1.65
CA ILE A 177 3.03 8.88 3.07
C ILE A 177 2.33 7.80 3.89
N HIS A 178 1.45 7.02 3.28
CA HIS A 178 0.75 5.92 3.94
C HIS A 178 1.65 4.72 4.28
N LEU A 179 2.91 4.71 3.82
CA LEU A 179 3.93 3.73 4.24
C LEU A 179 4.40 3.97 5.66
N PHE A 180 4.13 5.16 6.22
CA PHE A 180 4.63 5.61 7.51
C PHE A 180 3.50 5.79 8.51
N ARG A 181 3.86 5.69 9.79
CA ARG A 181 2.96 5.88 10.90
C ARG A 181 3.37 7.11 11.70
N PRO A 182 2.46 8.04 11.92
CA PRO A 182 2.67 9.16 12.84
C PRO A 182 2.58 8.70 14.29
N SER A 183 2.90 9.57 15.23
CA SER A 183 2.83 9.30 16.68
C SER A 183 1.41 8.97 17.17
N SER A 184 0.37 9.38 16.45
CA SER A 184 -1.01 8.99 16.75
C SER A 184 -1.29 7.49 16.53
N ASN A 185 -0.40 6.77 15.85
CA ASN A 185 -0.57 5.39 15.39
C ASN A 185 -1.75 5.14 14.44
N ILE A 186 -2.48 6.17 14.02
CA ILE A 186 -3.53 6.07 13.03
C ILE A 186 -2.90 6.10 11.63
N PRO A 187 -3.19 5.13 10.77
CA PRO A 187 -2.63 5.10 9.43
C PRO A 187 -3.02 6.33 8.61
N LEU A 188 -2.10 6.81 7.79
CA LEU A 188 -2.38 7.88 6.84
C LEU A 188 -3.10 7.28 5.62
N HIS A 189 -4.41 7.41 5.56
CA HIS A 189 -5.19 7.01 4.38
C HIS A 189 -5.03 8.03 3.26
N VAL A 190 -4.99 7.58 2.01
CA VAL A 190 -4.71 8.44 0.86
C VAL A 190 -5.73 8.20 -0.25
N THR A 191 -6.15 9.25 -0.93
CA THR A 191 -6.86 9.14 -2.20
C THR A 191 -6.19 9.97 -3.28
N GLU A 192 -6.08 9.40 -4.49
CA GLU A 192 -5.59 10.07 -5.68
C GLU A 192 -6.52 9.82 -6.86
N LEU A 193 -7.18 10.88 -7.29
CA LEU A 193 -8.01 10.90 -8.50
C LEU A 193 -7.30 11.78 -9.54
N SER A 194 -6.52 11.18 -10.41
CA SER A 194 -5.66 11.91 -11.35
C SER A 194 -5.76 11.34 -12.76
N ASN A 195 -5.27 12.10 -13.74
CA ASN A 195 -5.24 11.68 -15.14
C ASN A 195 -4.57 10.30 -15.32
N ARG A 196 -4.91 9.64 -16.42
CA ARG A 196 -4.28 8.38 -16.82
C ARG A 196 -2.80 8.57 -17.17
N GLY A 197 -2.02 7.51 -17.05
CA GLY A 197 -0.62 7.53 -17.48
C GLY A 197 0.36 8.21 -16.50
N THR A 198 -0.04 8.47 -15.26
CA THR A 198 0.81 9.10 -14.23
C THR A 198 1.64 8.10 -13.42
N GLY A 199 1.58 6.80 -13.73
CA GLY A 199 2.33 5.76 -13.02
C GLY A 199 1.70 5.27 -11.71
N LYS A 200 0.48 5.70 -11.33
CA LYS A 200 -0.23 5.24 -10.13
C LYS A 200 -0.20 3.73 -10.00
N THR A 201 -0.82 3.05 -10.94
CA THR A 201 -0.95 1.58 -10.93
C THR A 201 0.39 0.89 -10.79
N THR A 202 1.44 1.34 -11.51
CA THR A 202 2.79 0.74 -11.41
C THR A 202 3.36 0.88 -10.00
N THR A 203 3.29 2.07 -9.40
CA THR A 203 3.78 2.32 -8.03
C THR A 203 3.09 1.41 -7.03
N PHE A 204 1.77 1.31 -7.10
CA PHE A 204 0.99 0.52 -6.15
C PHE A 204 1.09 -0.99 -6.39
N LEU A 205 1.37 -1.44 -7.61
CA LEU A 205 1.71 -2.83 -7.89
C LEU A 205 3.07 -3.24 -7.29
N ILE A 206 4.04 -2.33 -7.21
CA ILE A 206 5.29 -2.55 -6.46
C ILE A 206 4.98 -2.78 -4.97
N MET A 207 4.09 -1.98 -4.38
CA MET A 207 3.68 -2.14 -2.98
C MET A 207 2.94 -3.48 -2.77
N ARG A 208 2.06 -3.86 -3.69
CA ARG A 208 1.40 -5.16 -3.69
C ARG A 208 2.42 -6.31 -3.71
N ASP A 209 3.38 -6.24 -4.62
CA ASP A 209 4.28 -7.37 -4.87
C ASP A 209 5.39 -7.49 -3.83
N PHE A 210 5.83 -6.38 -3.23
CA PHE A 210 7.02 -6.36 -2.38
C PHE A 210 6.82 -5.83 -0.95
N LEU A 211 5.73 -5.10 -0.68
CA LEU A 211 5.47 -4.52 0.65
C LEU A 211 4.23 -5.11 1.34
N GLY A 212 3.65 -6.17 0.77
CA GLY A 212 2.56 -6.89 1.42
C GLY A 212 1.19 -6.21 1.34
N TYR A 213 0.99 -5.29 0.40
CA TYR A 213 -0.31 -4.67 0.18
C TYR A 213 -1.26 -5.59 -0.59
N TYR A 214 -2.55 -5.46 -0.34
CA TYR A 214 -3.58 -5.98 -1.24
C TYR A 214 -3.96 -4.92 -2.27
N TYR A 215 -4.14 -5.33 -3.52
CA TYR A 215 -4.55 -4.45 -4.62
C TYR A 215 -5.73 -5.06 -5.36
N THR A 216 -6.77 -4.28 -5.61
CA THR A 216 -7.94 -4.68 -6.39
C THR A 216 -8.54 -3.50 -7.14
N THR A 217 -9.12 -3.79 -8.31
CA THR A 217 -9.94 -2.85 -9.08
C THR A 217 -11.44 -3.06 -8.84
N GLU A 218 -11.80 -4.16 -8.15
CA GLU A 218 -13.19 -4.48 -7.82
C GLU A 218 -13.41 -4.42 -6.31
N PRO A 219 -14.60 -4.00 -5.86
CA PRO A 219 -14.93 -4.04 -4.44
C PRO A 219 -14.90 -5.49 -3.92
N PRO A 220 -14.10 -5.82 -2.89
CA PRO A 220 -14.04 -7.16 -2.32
C PRO A 220 -15.37 -7.53 -1.63
N THR A 221 -15.57 -8.80 -1.32
CA THR A 221 -16.68 -9.19 -0.43
C THR A 221 -16.30 -8.93 1.02
N LEU A 222 -17.27 -8.67 1.90
CA LEU A 222 -17.03 -8.52 3.34
C LEU A 222 -16.38 -9.75 3.98
N PRO A 223 -16.77 -11.01 3.62
CA PRO A 223 -16.05 -12.21 4.06
C PRO A 223 -14.56 -12.17 3.75
N PHE A 224 -14.21 -11.76 2.55
CA PHE A 224 -12.82 -11.70 2.11
C PHE A 224 -12.08 -10.51 2.73
N LEU A 225 -12.76 -9.39 2.93
CA LEU A 225 -12.17 -8.19 3.54
C LEU A 225 -11.86 -8.41 5.02
N VAL A 226 -12.82 -8.86 5.82
CA VAL A 226 -12.71 -8.91 7.28
C VAL A 226 -12.65 -10.34 7.79
N TYR A 227 -13.73 -11.10 7.62
CA TYR A 227 -13.86 -12.43 8.22
C TYR A 227 -14.89 -13.29 7.50
N ASP A 228 -14.52 -14.50 7.13
CA ASP A 228 -15.44 -15.49 6.57
C ASP A 228 -16.00 -16.42 7.67
N SER A 229 -17.26 -16.23 8.01
CA SER A 229 -17.94 -17.02 9.05
C SER A 229 -18.12 -18.50 8.68
N LYS A 230 -18.14 -18.85 7.39
CA LYS A 230 -18.28 -20.25 6.93
C LYS A 230 -16.98 -21.02 7.11
N THR A 231 -15.87 -20.42 6.70
CA THR A 231 -14.54 -21.04 6.78
C THR A 231 -13.80 -20.70 8.07
N LYS A 232 -14.34 -19.78 8.89
CA LYS A 232 -13.71 -19.24 10.10
C LYS A 232 -12.35 -18.59 9.84
N GLN A 233 -12.19 -17.95 8.69
CA GLN A 233 -10.92 -17.36 8.27
C GLN A 233 -10.96 -15.84 8.38
N GLN A 234 -9.89 -15.26 8.92
CA GLN A 234 -9.65 -13.82 8.93
C GLN A 234 -9.24 -13.35 7.54
N GLY A 235 -9.78 -12.20 7.13
CA GLY A 235 -9.61 -11.65 5.79
C GLY A 235 -8.33 -10.83 5.61
N ILE A 236 -8.32 -10.04 4.52
CA ILE A 236 -7.14 -9.25 4.10
C ILE A 236 -6.75 -8.16 5.09
N VAL A 237 -7.68 -7.60 5.86
CA VAL A 237 -7.36 -6.61 6.93
C VAL A 237 -6.44 -7.21 8.00
N ALA A 238 -6.50 -8.52 8.23
CA ALA A 238 -5.65 -9.20 9.20
C ALA A 238 -4.30 -9.64 8.60
N THR A 239 -4.21 -9.82 7.28
CA THR A 239 -3.05 -10.44 6.62
C THR A 239 -2.17 -9.48 5.83
N LYS A 240 -2.67 -8.27 5.50
CA LYS A 240 -1.98 -7.32 4.61
C LYS A 240 -1.54 -6.05 5.35
N ASN A 241 -0.48 -5.43 4.85
CA ASN A 241 0.06 -4.18 5.42
C ASN A 241 -0.73 -2.94 5.00
N GLY A 242 -1.60 -3.06 4.01
CA GLY A 242 -2.49 -2.01 3.54
C GLY A 242 -3.35 -2.52 2.40
N ILE A 243 -4.36 -1.74 2.04
CA ILE A 243 -5.30 -2.08 0.96
C ILE A 243 -5.35 -0.94 -0.04
N ILE A 244 -5.21 -1.28 -1.31
CA ILE A 244 -5.27 -0.37 -2.45
C ILE A 244 -6.49 -0.75 -3.27
N PHE A 245 -7.43 0.18 -3.33
CA PHE A 245 -8.60 0.13 -4.16
C PHE A 245 -8.37 1.02 -5.37
N ASP A 246 -8.26 0.44 -6.55
CA ASP A 246 -8.05 1.18 -7.80
C ASP A 246 -9.35 1.21 -8.63
N GLU A 247 -9.46 2.18 -9.54
CA GLU A 247 -10.64 2.44 -10.36
C GLU A 247 -11.91 2.69 -9.52
N VAL A 248 -11.75 3.33 -8.34
CA VAL A 248 -12.88 3.53 -7.41
C VAL A 248 -13.99 4.40 -8.00
N GLN A 249 -13.72 5.24 -8.99
CA GLN A 249 -14.72 6.05 -9.68
C GLN A 249 -15.81 5.22 -10.35
N ASP A 250 -15.55 3.94 -10.66
CA ASP A 250 -16.48 3.02 -11.30
C ASP A 250 -17.28 2.18 -10.29
N TRP A 251 -17.02 2.36 -8.99
CA TRP A 251 -17.66 1.59 -7.94
C TRP A 251 -19.04 2.16 -7.59
N SER A 252 -20.04 1.28 -7.51
CA SER A 252 -21.41 1.64 -7.14
C SER A 252 -22.18 0.46 -6.55
N GLY A 253 -23.37 0.76 -5.99
CA GLY A 253 -24.32 -0.23 -5.52
C GLY A 253 -24.11 -0.71 -4.08
N ASP A 254 -24.99 -1.64 -3.63
CA ASP A 254 -25.10 -2.03 -2.22
C ASP A 254 -23.84 -2.70 -1.65
N ARG A 255 -23.10 -3.42 -2.50
CA ARG A 255 -21.83 -4.03 -2.09
C ARG A 255 -20.81 -2.96 -1.69
N VAL A 256 -20.73 -1.87 -2.44
CA VAL A 256 -19.86 -0.73 -2.15
C VAL A 256 -20.27 -0.07 -0.85
N LYS A 257 -21.56 0.20 -0.65
CA LYS A 257 -22.09 0.79 0.59
C LYS A 257 -21.72 -0.05 1.82
N ALA A 258 -21.88 -1.38 1.71
CA ALA A 258 -21.51 -2.29 2.80
C ALA A 258 -20.00 -2.25 3.12
N ILE A 259 -19.13 -2.18 2.11
CA ILE A 259 -17.69 -2.06 2.28
C ILE A 259 -17.34 -0.71 2.92
N LEU A 260 -17.89 0.40 2.42
CA LEU A 260 -17.62 1.73 2.93
C LEU A 260 -18.01 1.87 4.40
N SER A 261 -19.12 1.26 4.83
CA SER A 261 -19.52 1.22 6.24
C SER A 261 -18.48 0.56 7.14
N VAL A 262 -17.86 -0.52 6.68
CA VAL A 262 -16.77 -1.21 7.43
C VAL A 262 -15.47 -0.40 7.37
N LEU A 263 -15.15 0.19 6.22
CA LEU A 263 -13.98 1.06 6.07
C LEU A 263 -14.10 2.29 6.97
N ASP A 264 -15.28 2.87 7.08
CA ASP A 264 -15.54 4.05 7.92
C ASP A 264 -15.08 3.85 9.37
N THR A 265 -15.43 2.71 9.96
CA THR A 265 -15.02 2.33 11.31
C THR A 265 -13.54 1.93 11.38
N GLY A 266 -13.08 1.13 10.42
CA GLY A 266 -11.71 0.64 10.38
C GLY A 266 -10.66 1.73 10.19
N MET A 267 -10.96 2.72 9.37
CA MET A 267 -10.09 3.88 9.13
C MET A 267 -10.00 4.81 10.35
N GLU A 268 -11.08 4.96 11.11
CA GLU A 268 -11.12 5.84 12.29
C GLU A 268 -10.43 5.22 13.49
N ASN A 269 -10.75 3.95 13.79
CA ASN A 269 -10.46 3.31 15.09
C ASN A 269 -9.56 2.07 14.95
N CYS A 270 -9.06 1.75 13.77
CA CYS A 270 -8.32 0.50 13.53
C CYS A 270 -9.13 -0.77 13.88
N THR A 271 -10.47 -0.68 13.92
CA THR A 271 -11.37 -1.74 14.34
C THR A 271 -12.26 -2.15 13.18
N TRP A 272 -12.12 -3.39 12.77
CA TRP A 272 -12.81 -3.96 11.60
C TRP A 272 -13.85 -4.97 12.08
N ASN A 273 -15.11 -4.61 11.99
CA ASN A 273 -16.21 -5.42 12.49
C ASN A 273 -16.96 -6.09 11.36
N ARG A 274 -17.31 -7.35 11.57
CA ARG A 274 -18.28 -8.05 10.75
C ARG A 274 -19.24 -8.83 11.64
N SER A 275 -20.50 -8.43 11.60
CA SER A 275 -21.59 -9.16 12.24
C SER A 275 -22.25 -10.09 11.24
N VAL A 276 -22.41 -11.36 11.61
CA VAL A 276 -23.16 -12.38 10.88
C VAL A 276 -24.12 -12.99 11.88
N SER A 277 -25.31 -13.42 11.45
CA SER A 277 -26.32 -13.99 12.35
C SER A 277 -25.72 -15.01 13.34
N GLY A 278 -25.69 -14.64 14.62
CA GLY A 278 -25.19 -15.48 15.71
C GLY A 278 -23.67 -15.36 16.03
N SER A 279 -22.90 -14.55 15.30
CA SER A 279 -21.49 -14.26 15.63
C SER A 279 -21.06 -12.89 15.15
N SER A 280 -20.25 -12.21 15.94
CA SER A 280 -19.53 -11.01 15.50
C SER A 280 -18.04 -11.24 15.64
N GLU A 281 -17.27 -10.87 14.63
CA GLU A 281 -15.81 -10.91 14.67
C GLU A 281 -15.26 -9.50 14.55
N THR A 282 -14.29 -9.21 15.40
CA THR A 282 -13.61 -7.92 15.45
C THR A 282 -12.11 -8.13 15.26
N ILE A 283 -11.53 -7.43 14.28
CA ILE A 283 -10.09 -7.41 14.05
C ILE A 283 -9.58 -6.01 14.43
N ASN A 284 -8.69 -5.93 15.40
CA ASN A 284 -8.04 -4.70 15.79
C ASN A 284 -6.67 -4.59 15.11
N ARG A 285 -6.61 -3.86 14.01
CA ARG A 285 -5.39 -3.66 13.25
C ARG A 285 -5.42 -2.36 12.49
N CYS A 286 -4.39 -1.53 12.68
CA CYS A 286 -4.22 -0.28 11.94
C CYS A 286 -3.54 -0.56 10.60
N ILE A 287 -4.26 -0.43 9.50
CA ILE A 287 -3.73 -0.57 8.14
C ILE A 287 -4.15 0.62 7.27
N PRO A 288 -3.27 1.15 6.41
CA PRO A 288 -3.63 2.21 5.51
C PRO A 288 -4.57 1.73 4.39
N ILE A 289 -5.48 2.61 4.02
CA ILE A 289 -6.39 2.45 2.90
C ILE A 289 -6.02 3.48 1.84
N VAL A 290 -5.91 3.03 0.61
CA VAL A 290 -5.59 3.86 -0.55
C VAL A 290 -6.71 3.74 -1.57
N PHE A 291 -7.28 4.88 -1.99
CA PHE A 291 -8.23 4.98 -3.07
C PHE A 291 -7.56 5.61 -4.28
N LEU A 292 -7.65 4.94 -5.41
CA LEU A 292 -7.13 5.42 -6.70
C LEU A 292 -8.25 5.48 -7.72
N GLY A 293 -8.18 6.47 -8.57
CA GLY A 293 -9.12 6.59 -9.67
C GLY A 293 -8.59 7.45 -10.80
N ASN A 294 -9.31 7.44 -11.89
CA ASN A 294 -9.03 8.27 -13.05
C ASN A 294 -9.99 9.46 -13.06
N GLU A 295 -9.42 10.64 -13.03
CA GLU A 295 -10.16 11.89 -13.13
C GLU A 295 -9.54 12.78 -14.19
N ASN A 296 -10.31 13.11 -15.21
CA ASN A 296 -9.84 13.94 -16.30
C ASN A 296 -10.22 15.42 -16.14
N TYR A 297 -11.28 15.72 -15.37
CA TYR A 297 -11.80 17.07 -15.25
C TYR A 297 -12.46 17.31 -13.89
N ILE A 298 -11.69 17.79 -12.91
CA ILE A 298 -12.25 18.57 -11.81
C ILE A 298 -11.89 20.03 -12.10
N SER A 299 -12.87 20.82 -12.47
CA SER A 299 -12.74 22.26 -12.52
C SER A 299 -13.15 22.82 -11.16
N ILE A 300 -12.25 23.51 -10.52
CA ILE A 300 -12.54 24.30 -9.33
C ILE A 300 -12.42 25.76 -9.73
N ASP A 301 -13.57 26.36 -9.96
CA ASP A 301 -13.63 27.78 -10.33
C ASP A 301 -13.60 28.64 -9.07
N PHE A 302 -12.59 29.47 -8.96
CA PHE A 302 -12.50 30.47 -7.89
C PHE A 302 -13.19 31.75 -8.31
N TYR A 303 -14.38 31.99 -7.77
CA TYR A 303 -15.18 33.17 -8.10
C TYR A 303 -14.72 34.45 -7.40
N ARG A 304 -13.83 34.40 -6.43
CA ARG A 304 -13.30 35.58 -5.71
C ARG A 304 -11.82 35.44 -5.43
N ALA A 305 -11.09 36.51 -5.62
CA ALA A 305 -9.70 36.60 -5.13
C ALA A 305 -9.73 36.59 -3.59
N PRO A 306 -9.10 35.60 -2.93
CA PRO A 306 -9.07 35.52 -1.49
C PRO A 306 -8.25 36.66 -0.87
N SER A 307 -8.65 37.09 0.32
CA SER A 307 -7.97 38.18 1.03
C SER A 307 -6.65 37.76 1.70
N SER A 308 -6.45 36.45 1.90
CA SER A 308 -5.23 35.88 2.47
C SER A 308 -4.96 34.47 1.92
N LEU A 309 -3.72 34.00 2.08
CA LEU A 309 -3.33 32.62 1.70
C LEU A 309 -4.14 31.57 2.47
N GLU A 310 -4.38 31.79 3.76
CA GLU A 310 -5.16 30.89 4.61
C GLU A 310 -6.60 30.79 4.14
N GLN A 311 -7.24 31.91 3.81
CA GLN A 311 -8.58 31.92 3.24
C GLN A 311 -8.62 31.20 1.89
N TYR A 312 -7.64 31.42 1.01
CA TYR A 312 -7.52 30.72 -0.27
C TYR A 312 -7.43 29.21 -0.09
N ILE A 313 -6.60 28.76 0.87
CA ILE A 313 -6.41 27.34 1.16
C ILE A 313 -7.71 26.71 1.69
N ALA A 314 -8.37 27.40 2.63
CA ALA A 314 -9.62 26.93 3.23
C ALA A 314 -10.75 26.80 2.17
N GLU A 315 -10.93 27.83 1.35
CA GLU A 315 -11.91 27.85 0.27
C GLU A 315 -11.64 26.75 -0.78
N LYS A 316 -10.39 26.59 -1.20
CA LYS A 316 -9.97 25.54 -2.14
C LYS A 316 -10.25 24.14 -1.60
N SER A 317 -9.95 23.89 -0.32
CA SER A 317 -10.20 22.60 0.31
C SER A 317 -11.69 22.31 0.45
N SER A 318 -12.49 23.30 0.85
CA SER A 318 -13.94 23.17 0.95
C SER A 318 -14.59 22.86 -0.41
N MET A 319 -14.18 23.58 -1.45
CA MET A 319 -14.65 23.35 -2.82
C MET A 319 -14.27 21.96 -3.34
N LEU A 320 -13.05 21.49 -3.08
CA LEU A 320 -12.63 20.15 -3.45
C LEU A 320 -13.49 19.08 -2.79
N GLU A 321 -13.75 19.20 -1.50
CA GLU A 321 -14.59 18.27 -0.75
C GLU A 321 -16.02 18.26 -1.28
N GLU A 322 -16.61 19.43 -1.55
CA GLU A 322 -17.94 19.55 -2.15
C GLU A 322 -18.02 18.91 -3.54
N VAL A 323 -17.04 19.15 -4.40
CA VAL A 323 -16.98 18.54 -5.73
C VAL A 323 -16.92 17.02 -5.62
N LEU A 324 -16.12 16.46 -4.71
CA LEU A 324 -16.00 15.01 -4.52
C LEU A 324 -17.30 14.39 -4.00
N LEU A 325 -17.96 15.03 -3.02
CA LEU A 325 -19.24 14.58 -2.47
C LEU A 325 -20.35 14.57 -3.54
N ASN A 326 -20.37 15.58 -4.40
CA ASN A 326 -21.37 15.69 -5.45
C ASN A 326 -21.11 14.77 -6.65
N LYS A 327 -19.83 14.60 -7.04
CA LYS A 327 -19.47 13.82 -8.23
C LYS A 327 -19.35 12.32 -7.95
N TYR A 328 -18.94 11.93 -6.75
CA TYR A 328 -18.72 10.54 -6.36
C TYR A 328 -19.43 10.18 -5.04
N PRO A 329 -20.75 10.38 -4.91
CA PRO A 329 -21.49 10.16 -3.67
C PRO A 329 -21.48 8.69 -3.23
N ASP A 330 -21.34 7.75 -4.15
CA ASP A 330 -21.25 6.32 -3.84
C ASP A 330 -19.90 5.94 -3.20
N ILE A 331 -18.84 6.74 -3.42
CA ILE A 331 -17.49 6.49 -2.91
C ILE A 331 -17.16 7.38 -1.71
N PHE A 332 -17.60 8.63 -1.76
CA PHE A 332 -17.43 9.61 -0.69
C PHE A 332 -18.79 10.03 -0.15
N PRO A 333 -19.43 9.18 0.68
CA PRO A 333 -20.81 9.38 1.07
C PRO A 333 -21.03 10.59 1.99
N THR A 334 -19.99 11.00 2.71
CA THR A 334 -20.06 12.10 3.70
C THR A 334 -18.74 12.85 3.82
N LYS A 335 -18.83 14.10 4.27
CA LYS A 335 -17.63 14.88 4.64
C LYS A 335 -16.82 14.17 5.73
N ALA A 336 -17.48 13.56 6.71
CA ALA A 336 -16.82 12.82 7.78
C ALA A 336 -15.99 11.64 7.25
N PHE A 337 -16.43 11.00 6.17
CA PHE A 337 -15.65 9.94 5.50
C PHE A 337 -14.44 10.53 4.77
N LEU A 338 -14.60 11.65 4.04
CA LEU A 338 -13.48 12.35 3.40
C LEU A 338 -12.41 12.81 4.41
N ASP A 339 -12.83 13.26 5.59
CA ASP A 339 -11.92 13.73 6.64
C ASP A 339 -10.99 12.64 7.18
N ARG A 340 -11.28 11.36 6.93
CA ARG A 340 -10.39 10.25 7.29
C ARG A 340 -9.17 10.13 6.38
N PHE A 341 -9.24 10.69 5.20
CA PHE A 341 -8.08 10.72 4.31
C PHE A 341 -7.08 11.79 4.74
N ALA A 342 -5.89 11.34 5.08
CA ALA A 342 -4.76 12.20 5.40
C ALA A 342 -4.38 13.08 4.20
N ARG A 343 -4.51 12.53 2.99
CA ARG A 343 -4.30 13.26 1.76
C ARG A 343 -5.37 12.94 0.72
N ILE A 344 -5.89 13.98 0.10
CA ILE A 344 -6.71 13.94 -1.10
C ILE A 344 -5.96 14.69 -2.19
N ALA A 345 -5.63 14.01 -3.28
CA ALA A 345 -4.96 14.59 -4.44
C ALA A 345 -5.83 14.37 -5.68
N VAL A 346 -6.19 15.45 -6.34
CA VAL A 346 -7.11 15.43 -7.49
C VAL A 346 -6.59 16.34 -8.59
N GLY A 347 -6.77 15.94 -9.84
CA GLY A 347 -6.48 16.80 -10.99
C GLY A 347 -5.90 16.08 -12.20
N ASN A 348 -5.69 16.86 -13.28
CA ASN A 348 -5.26 16.37 -14.58
C ASN A 348 -3.82 16.75 -14.98
N ASN A 349 -3.09 17.46 -14.11
CA ASN A 349 -1.72 17.93 -14.38
C ASN A 349 -0.64 17.11 -13.67
N PHE A 350 -0.93 15.87 -13.32
CA PHE A 350 0.08 14.97 -12.77
C PHE A 350 1.12 14.62 -13.86
N PRO A 351 2.42 14.60 -13.50
CA PRO A 351 3.48 14.28 -14.44
C PRO A 351 3.26 12.94 -15.13
N SER A 352 3.62 12.85 -16.41
CA SER A 352 3.44 11.62 -17.18
C SER A 352 4.43 10.52 -16.73
N PHE A 353 3.98 9.27 -16.82
CA PHE A 353 4.79 8.09 -16.50
C PHE A 353 6.09 8.02 -17.32
N THR A 354 6.01 8.31 -18.61
CA THR A 354 7.16 8.21 -19.53
C THR A 354 8.25 9.22 -19.22
N GLU A 355 7.89 10.36 -18.62
CA GLU A 355 8.83 11.39 -18.23
C GLU A 355 9.47 11.15 -16.87
N THR A 356 8.73 10.54 -15.94
CA THR A 356 9.13 10.45 -14.54
C THR A 356 9.64 9.07 -14.10
N ILE A 357 9.41 7.99 -14.85
CA ILE A 357 9.73 6.62 -14.40
C ILE A 357 10.88 5.99 -15.18
N THR A 358 11.81 5.37 -14.44
CA THR A 358 12.89 4.53 -14.97
C THR A 358 12.51 3.05 -15.00
N GLY A 359 11.53 2.63 -14.20
CA GLY A 359 11.19 1.24 -13.96
C GLY A 359 12.24 0.45 -13.17
N LYS A 360 13.28 1.10 -12.63
CA LYS A 360 14.31 0.47 -11.79
C LYS A 360 13.97 0.64 -10.32
N VAL A 361 13.55 -0.43 -9.66
CA VAL A 361 13.07 -0.45 -8.28
C VAL A 361 14.15 -1.03 -7.37
N LEU A 362 14.33 -0.49 -6.16
CA LEU A 362 15.20 -1.07 -5.16
C LEU A 362 14.78 -2.51 -4.82
N PHE A 363 15.75 -3.38 -4.60
CA PHE A 363 15.44 -4.73 -4.11
C PHE A 363 14.57 -4.67 -2.85
N PRO A 364 13.54 -5.50 -2.75
CA PRO A 364 12.51 -5.41 -1.71
C PRO A 364 13.06 -5.43 -0.28
N THR A 365 14.13 -6.18 -0.02
CA THR A 365 14.78 -6.21 1.29
C THR A 365 15.36 -4.86 1.67
N ILE A 366 16.01 -4.20 0.71
CA ILE A 366 16.62 -2.87 0.90
C ILE A 366 15.52 -1.83 1.07
N LEU A 367 14.48 -1.90 0.22
CA LEU A 367 13.33 -1.00 0.28
C LEU A 367 12.63 -1.07 1.66
N ARG A 368 12.44 -2.27 2.20
CA ARG A 368 11.87 -2.44 3.56
C ARG A 368 12.78 -1.89 4.65
N LYS A 369 14.10 -2.09 4.55
CA LYS A 369 15.07 -1.49 5.48
C LYS A 369 15.03 0.03 5.42
N LEU A 370 14.98 0.61 4.21
CA LEU A 370 14.85 2.05 4.00
C LEU A 370 13.59 2.61 4.66
N ILE A 371 12.43 2.00 4.40
CA ILE A 371 11.16 2.43 5.01
C ILE A 371 11.24 2.36 6.54
N ARG A 372 11.81 1.30 7.11
CA ARG A 372 11.98 1.17 8.57
C ARG A 372 12.91 2.24 9.15
N GLU A 373 13.99 2.58 8.47
CA GLU A 373 14.91 3.60 8.97
C GLU A 373 14.31 5.00 8.88
N ILE A 374 13.59 5.30 7.81
CA ILE A 374 12.81 6.54 7.69
C ILE A 374 11.73 6.59 8.79
N GLN A 375 11.05 5.47 9.09
CA GLN A 375 10.07 5.42 10.19
C GLN A 375 10.71 5.78 11.53
N LYS A 376 11.87 5.23 11.88
CA LYS A 376 12.59 5.59 13.11
C LYS A 376 12.93 7.08 13.20
N ARG A 377 13.18 7.71 12.06
CA ARG A 377 13.41 9.15 11.98
C ARG A 377 12.13 9.92 12.23
N ILE A 378 11.02 9.52 11.59
CA ILE A 378 9.69 10.11 11.82
C ILE A 378 9.28 9.99 13.29
N ASP A 379 9.57 8.87 13.94
CA ASP A 379 9.26 8.63 15.37
C ASP A 379 9.98 9.60 16.32
N ARG A 380 11.08 10.22 15.87
CA ARG A 380 11.83 11.24 16.63
C ARG A 380 11.32 12.67 16.38
N GLU A 381 10.54 12.86 15.32
CA GLU A 381 9.97 14.18 15.00
C GLU A 381 8.74 14.46 15.85
N SER A 382 8.62 15.68 16.30
CA SER A 382 7.40 16.13 16.99
C SER A 382 6.30 16.46 16.00
N PRO A 383 5.02 16.13 16.34
CA PRO A 383 3.88 16.58 15.54
C PRO A 383 3.86 18.10 15.35
N LEU A 384 3.39 18.53 14.18
CA LEU A 384 3.32 19.95 13.86
C LEU A 384 2.17 20.61 14.64
N LYS A 385 2.51 21.49 15.61
CA LYS A 385 1.51 22.21 16.40
C LYS A 385 0.68 23.13 15.50
N ASN A 386 -0.62 23.15 15.71
CA ASN A 386 -1.55 24.00 14.97
C ASN A 386 -2.81 24.29 15.79
N ASP A 387 -3.60 25.27 15.35
CA ASP A 387 -4.82 25.75 16.03
C ASP A 387 -6.11 25.20 15.35
N TYR A 388 -5.99 24.27 14.42
CA TYR A 388 -7.15 23.58 13.84
C TYR A 388 -7.88 22.72 14.88
N GLU A 389 -9.10 22.30 14.58
CA GLU A 389 -9.91 21.49 15.47
C GLU A 389 -10.12 20.05 14.93
N GLY A 390 -10.42 19.13 15.83
CA GLY A 390 -10.89 17.79 15.55
C GLY A 390 -9.95 16.99 14.62
N ARG A 391 -10.53 16.40 13.57
CA ARG A 391 -9.78 15.58 12.59
C ARG A 391 -8.80 16.40 11.74
N THR A 392 -9.13 17.65 11.44
CA THR A 392 -8.23 18.54 10.71
C THR A 392 -6.95 18.78 11.48
N ARG A 393 -7.06 19.07 12.78
CA ARG A 393 -5.91 19.24 13.66
C ARG A 393 -5.00 18.01 13.62
N ARG A 394 -5.55 16.83 13.91
CA ARG A 394 -4.81 15.56 13.88
C ARG A 394 -4.15 15.32 12.54
N ARG A 395 -4.87 15.53 11.44
CA ARG A 395 -4.33 15.37 10.08
C ARG A 395 -3.10 16.23 9.82
N VAL A 396 -3.14 17.51 10.19
CA VAL A 396 -2.02 18.43 10.03
C VAL A 396 -0.85 18.04 10.92
N GLU A 397 -1.10 17.65 12.17
CA GLU A 397 -0.09 17.14 13.08
C GLU A 397 0.62 15.90 12.53
N ASP A 398 -0.14 14.89 12.13
CA ASP A 398 0.35 13.59 11.68
C ASP A 398 1.09 13.68 10.34
N VAL A 399 0.50 14.37 9.37
CA VAL A 399 1.12 14.56 8.05
C VAL A 399 2.36 15.44 8.16
N GLY A 400 2.30 16.52 8.94
CA GLY A 400 3.45 17.40 9.17
C GLY A 400 4.62 16.65 9.79
N GLN A 401 4.37 15.77 10.77
CA GLN A 401 5.40 14.92 11.36
C GLN A 401 6.07 14.02 10.30
N VAL A 402 5.27 13.36 9.46
CA VAL A 402 5.79 12.46 8.43
C VAL A 402 6.58 13.25 7.37
N LEU A 403 6.05 14.38 6.90
CA LEU A 403 6.74 15.22 5.92
C LEU A 403 8.09 15.71 6.44
N LYS A 404 8.15 16.15 7.69
CA LYS A 404 9.39 16.58 8.35
C LYS A 404 10.42 15.46 8.43
N GLY A 405 10.01 14.25 8.83
CA GLY A 405 10.89 13.09 8.86
C GLY A 405 11.39 12.66 7.49
N LEU A 406 10.67 13.01 6.42
CA LEU A 406 11.07 12.81 5.02
C LEU A 406 11.95 13.96 4.47
N GLY A 407 12.28 14.95 5.28
CA GLY A 407 13.08 16.09 4.86
C GLY A 407 12.33 17.07 3.96
N VAL A 408 11.01 17.16 4.12
CA VAL A 408 10.17 18.14 3.41
C VAL A 408 10.04 19.39 4.24
N ASP A 409 10.44 20.51 3.64
CA ASP A 409 10.36 21.83 4.28
C ASP A 409 8.94 22.43 4.11
N LEU A 410 8.02 21.98 4.94
CA LEU A 410 6.67 22.52 5.11
C LEU A 410 6.42 22.72 6.61
N ASP A 411 7.01 23.78 7.15
CA ASP A 411 7.02 24.07 8.58
C ASP A 411 5.75 24.81 9.08
N LYS A 412 4.93 25.31 8.16
CA LYS A 412 3.70 26.04 8.48
C LYS A 412 2.47 25.15 8.38
N PRO A 413 1.59 25.13 9.40
CA PRO A 413 0.37 24.33 9.41
C PRO A 413 -0.52 24.54 8.17
N GLU A 414 -0.61 25.77 7.67
CA GLU A 414 -1.43 26.14 6.52
C GLU A 414 -0.88 25.48 5.23
N LEU A 415 0.45 25.41 5.09
CA LEU A 415 1.08 24.77 3.94
C LEU A 415 0.87 23.25 3.99
N VAL A 416 0.98 22.62 5.16
CA VAL A 416 0.68 21.21 5.35
C VAL A 416 -0.80 20.95 5.07
N TYR A 417 -1.70 21.78 5.58
CA TYR A 417 -3.13 21.66 5.30
C TYR A 417 -3.42 21.74 3.80
N ALA A 418 -2.85 22.73 3.09
CA ALA A 418 -2.96 22.86 1.63
C ALA A 418 -2.46 21.61 0.91
N TRP A 419 -1.34 21.05 1.36
CA TRP A 419 -0.77 19.85 0.78
C TRP A 419 -1.67 18.62 1.00
N THR A 420 -2.40 18.54 2.11
CA THR A 420 -3.34 17.44 2.38
C THR A 420 -4.58 17.45 1.49
N ARG A 421 -4.93 18.58 0.88
CA ARG A 421 -6.08 18.79 -0.03
C ARG A 421 -5.59 19.37 -1.35
N PHE A 422 -4.83 18.55 -2.07
CA PHE A 422 -4.12 18.99 -3.26
C PHE A 422 -4.97 18.94 -4.51
N VAL A 423 -5.02 20.03 -5.23
CA VAL A 423 -5.63 20.13 -6.56
C VAL A 423 -4.55 20.49 -7.56
N GLY A 424 -4.25 19.55 -8.46
CA GLY A 424 -3.37 19.79 -9.59
C GLY A 424 -4.14 20.48 -10.72
N VAL A 425 -4.14 21.80 -10.75
CA VAL A 425 -4.71 22.63 -11.81
C VAL A 425 -3.62 23.26 -12.67
N GLN A 426 -4.00 23.56 -13.93
CA GLN A 426 -3.15 24.32 -14.87
C GLN A 426 -2.92 25.73 -14.37
#